data_095a3120d4e9c7962b49ca27aa151cf3
#
_entry.id   095a3120d4e9c7962b49ca27aa151cf3
#
_cell.length_a   1.000
_cell.length_b   1.000
_cell.length_c   1.000
_cell.angle_alpha   90.00
_cell.angle_beta   90.00
_cell.angle_gamma   90.00
#
_symmetry.space_group_name_H-M   'P 1'
#
loop_
_entity.id
_entity.type
_entity.pdbx_description
1 polymer ?
#
loop_
_entity_poly.entity_id
_entity_poly.type
_entity_poly.pdbx_seq_one_letter_code
_entity_poly.pdbx_strand_id
1 'polypeptide(L)'
;MRIAVILLRWVMNFIYFFLKLCPTDKNKVLFLSRQSNTVTEDIDFLSRRLVELKPETNIVIITKRADKGFASMLEYAFVTLRSMYHLATASVCVLDSYWPAVSVLHHKKHLAVIQMWHAMGKIKKSGYQSLGKKFGRSDMIAREMRMHRNYDVVIAGGRAFNPFYCASFDIESDILYNVGLPRMDKLREGQDEARRQFYETYPGLRGKKIVLYAPTFRKGQTLDPKALVDAFNFDGSQMLVIKRHPNQLLNYDSLSPAITCHKVPTSTVLSVCDCVITDYSAITIEAALLGKPVYFYLFDYEDYLDHNGLNVKLFDEFPDCIFRDPAELV
;
A
#
# COMPACT_ATOMS: atom_id res chain seq x y z
N MET A 1 19.24 9.02 21.79
CA MET A 1 18.52 8.37 20.68
C MET A 1 19.33 8.39 19.36
N ARG A 2 19.81 9.54 18.87
CA ARG A 2 20.57 9.64 17.60
C ARG A 2 21.82 8.74 17.59
N ILE A 3 22.63 8.79 18.65
CA ILE A 3 23.86 7.95 18.79
C ILE A 3 23.50 6.45 18.71
N ALA A 4 22.42 6.03 19.35
CA ALA A 4 21.99 4.62 19.31
C ALA A 4 21.61 4.16 17.88
N VAL A 5 20.96 5.03 17.10
CA VAL A 5 20.65 4.74 15.69
C VAL A 5 21.91 4.64 14.83
N ILE A 6 22.87 5.55 15.06
CA ILE A 6 24.15 5.53 14.37
C ILE A 6 24.91 4.23 14.72
N LEU A 7 25.00 3.87 16.00
CA LEU A 7 25.64 2.62 16.45
C LEU A 7 24.97 1.39 15.84
N LEU A 8 23.64 1.34 15.83
CA LEU A 8 22.90 0.25 15.21
C LEU A 8 23.27 0.11 13.72
N ARG A 9 23.33 1.21 12.99
CA ARG A 9 23.74 1.21 11.57
C ARG A 9 25.17 0.70 11.40
N TRP A 10 26.10 1.08 12.26
CA TRP A 10 27.46 0.59 12.24
C TRP A 10 27.53 -0.92 12.50
N VAL A 11 26.83 -1.41 13.52
CA VAL A 11 26.75 -2.85 13.84
C VAL A 11 26.17 -3.64 12.68
N MET A 12 25.06 -3.15 12.08
CA MET A 12 24.46 -3.80 10.91
C MET A 12 25.46 -3.89 9.74
N ASN A 13 26.16 -2.80 9.42
CA ASN A 13 27.14 -2.81 8.32
C ASN A 13 28.36 -3.71 8.64
N PHE A 14 28.78 -3.77 9.90
CA PHE A 14 29.84 -4.67 10.34
C PHE A 14 29.45 -6.14 10.14
N ILE A 15 28.28 -6.54 10.60
CA ILE A 15 27.75 -7.90 10.37
C ILE A 15 27.63 -8.16 8.86
N TYR A 16 27.08 -7.20 8.12
CA TYR A 16 26.86 -7.34 6.68
C TYR A 16 28.16 -7.46 5.88
N PHE A 17 29.24 -6.85 6.34
CA PHE A 17 30.57 -7.01 5.75
C PHE A 17 30.98 -8.49 5.68
N PHE A 18 30.78 -9.25 6.76
CA PHE A 18 31.09 -10.70 6.76
C PHE A 18 30.08 -11.49 5.90
N LEU A 19 28.81 -11.14 5.94
CA LEU A 19 27.80 -11.79 5.10
C LEU A 19 28.09 -11.61 3.60
N LYS A 20 28.70 -10.50 3.19
CA LYS A 20 29.13 -10.29 1.81
C LYS A 20 30.24 -11.22 1.32
N LEU A 21 30.92 -11.93 2.21
CA LEU A 21 31.89 -12.99 1.83
C LEU A 21 31.19 -14.24 1.26
N CYS A 22 29.91 -14.45 1.59
CA CYS A 22 29.13 -15.52 0.99
C CYS A 22 28.97 -15.30 -0.53
N PRO A 23 29.02 -16.38 -1.34
CA PRO A 23 28.84 -16.27 -2.79
C PRO A 23 27.47 -15.76 -3.15
N THR A 24 27.37 -15.03 -4.25
CA THR A 24 26.09 -14.58 -4.81
C THR A 24 25.50 -15.65 -5.70
N ASP A 25 24.25 -15.98 -5.45
CA ASP A 25 23.43 -16.78 -6.36
C ASP A 25 22.82 -15.83 -7.42
N LYS A 26 23.25 -16.00 -8.68
CA LYS A 26 22.81 -15.17 -9.80
C LYS A 26 21.35 -15.35 -10.17
N ASN A 27 20.75 -16.46 -9.77
CA ASN A 27 19.34 -16.76 -10.03
C ASN A 27 18.44 -16.38 -8.83
N LYS A 28 19.01 -15.89 -7.74
CA LYS A 28 18.25 -15.59 -6.53
C LYS A 28 17.59 -14.23 -6.60
N VAL A 29 16.27 -14.24 -6.45
CA VAL A 29 15.43 -13.04 -6.33
C VAL A 29 14.81 -13.01 -4.94
N LEU A 30 15.12 -11.95 -4.20
CA LEU A 30 14.61 -11.71 -2.84
C LEU A 30 13.43 -10.75 -2.90
N PHE A 31 12.29 -11.14 -2.34
CA PHE A 31 11.14 -10.26 -2.12
C PHE A 31 11.04 -9.87 -0.65
N LEU A 32 10.83 -8.57 -0.38
CA LEU A 32 10.68 -8.02 0.97
C LEU A 32 9.37 -7.21 1.08
N SER A 33 8.55 -7.54 2.08
CA SER A 33 7.32 -6.81 2.36
C SER A 33 7.12 -6.51 3.84
N ARG A 34 6.66 -5.29 4.13
CA ARG A 34 6.19 -4.87 5.46
C ARG A 34 4.69 -4.56 5.50
N GLN A 35 3.97 -4.84 4.42
CA GLN A 35 2.54 -4.59 4.30
C GLN A 35 1.72 -5.62 5.08
N SER A 36 2.18 -6.86 5.08
CA SER A 36 1.48 -8.00 5.67
C SER A 36 2.48 -8.98 6.30
N ASN A 37 1.98 -9.91 7.12
CA ASN A 37 2.71 -11.10 7.55
C ASN A 37 2.53 -12.26 6.57
N THR A 38 1.70 -12.09 5.54
CA THR A 38 1.50 -13.02 4.42
C THR A 38 1.99 -12.40 3.12
N VAL A 39 2.21 -13.21 2.10
CA VAL A 39 2.62 -12.76 0.76
C VAL A 39 1.54 -11.84 0.19
N THR A 40 1.94 -10.65 -0.31
CA THR A 40 1.03 -9.71 -0.97
C THR A 40 0.72 -10.16 -2.40
N GLU A 41 -0.43 -9.76 -2.93
CA GLU A 41 -0.90 -10.14 -4.27
C GLU A 41 0.14 -9.82 -5.37
N ASP A 42 0.71 -8.62 -5.33
CA ASP A 42 1.71 -8.20 -6.31
C ASP A 42 2.97 -9.07 -6.27
N ILE A 43 3.44 -9.43 -5.06
CA ILE A 43 4.59 -10.34 -4.89
C ILE A 43 4.25 -11.76 -5.38
N ASP A 44 3.07 -12.26 -5.06
CA ASP A 44 2.64 -13.61 -5.48
C ASP A 44 2.60 -13.69 -7.02
N PHE A 45 1.94 -12.74 -7.68
CA PHE A 45 1.86 -12.74 -9.14
C PHE A 45 3.23 -12.60 -9.80
N LEU A 46 4.04 -11.64 -9.34
CA LEU A 46 5.35 -11.40 -9.91
C LEU A 46 6.29 -12.59 -9.70
N SER A 47 6.28 -13.20 -8.51
CA SER A 47 7.13 -14.35 -8.22
C SER A 47 6.75 -15.58 -9.03
N ARG A 48 5.45 -15.87 -9.19
CA ARG A 48 4.98 -16.98 -10.06
C ARG A 48 5.38 -16.73 -11.51
N ARG A 49 5.13 -15.52 -12.02
CA ARG A 49 5.46 -15.19 -13.40
C ARG A 49 6.96 -15.26 -13.69
N LEU A 50 7.80 -14.89 -12.72
CA LEU A 50 9.24 -15.05 -12.84
C LEU A 50 9.67 -16.52 -12.98
N VAL A 51 9.10 -17.42 -12.18
CA VAL A 51 9.40 -18.86 -12.26
C VAL A 51 8.89 -19.46 -13.58
N GLU A 52 7.71 -19.04 -14.08
CA GLU A 52 7.23 -19.45 -15.40
C GLU A 52 8.17 -19.06 -16.53
N LEU A 53 8.68 -17.83 -16.50
CA LEU A 53 9.57 -17.29 -17.55
C LEU A 53 11.01 -17.80 -17.41
N LYS A 54 11.44 -18.08 -16.20
CA LYS A 54 12.80 -18.48 -15.86
C LYS A 54 12.77 -19.53 -14.73
N PRO A 55 12.57 -20.82 -15.06
CA PRO A 55 12.37 -21.87 -14.05
C PRO A 55 13.52 -22.07 -13.06
N GLU A 56 14.74 -21.69 -13.42
CA GLU A 56 15.92 -21.73 -12.54
C GLU A 56 15.94 -20.63 -11.48
N THR A 57 14.94 -19.72 -11.46
CA THR A 57 14.89 -18.63 -10.49
C THR A 57 14.68 -19.16 -9.07
N ASN A 58 15.59 -18.81 -8.17
CA ASN A 58 15.51 -19.12 -6.74
C ASN A 58 14.77 -18.01 -6.01
N ILE A 59 13.49 -18.19 -5.72
CA ILE A 59 12.64 -17.19 -5.06
C ILE A 59 12.75 -17.30 -3.54
N VAL A 60 13.07 -16.18 -2.89
CA VAL A 60 13.01 -16.03 -1.44
C VAL A 60 12.07 -14.89 -1.09
N ILE A 61 11.04 -15.17 -0.30
CA ILE A 61 10.06 -14.16 0.14
C ILE A 61 10.16 -13.99 1.65
N ILE A 62 10.29 -12.75 2.12
CA ILE A 62 10.29 -12.38 3.54
C ILE A 62 9.24 -11.30 3.75
N THR A 63 8.21 -11.65 4.51
CA THR A 63 7.13 -10.73 4.89
C THR A 63 7.11 -10.56 6.40
N LYS A 64 7.06 -9.31 6.89
CA LYS A 64 6.93 -9.04 8.31
C LYS A 64 6.44 -7.63 8.57
N ARG A 65 5.26 -7.49 9.16
CA ARG A 65 4.80 -6.20 9.70
C ARG A 65 5.60 -5.83 10.94
N ALA A 66 5.83 -4.53 11.11
CA ALA A 66 6.40 -3.99 12.34
C ALA A 66 5.25 -3.74 13.34
N ASP A 67 4.93 -4.73 14.15
CA ASP A 67 3.92 -4.63 15.20
C ASP A 67 4.55 -4.14 16.51
N LYS A 68 3.72 -3.67 17.45
CA LYS A 68 4.18 -3.21 18.77
C LYS A 68 4.37 -4.41 19.72
N GLY A 69 5.31 -4.25 20.65
CA GLY A 69 5.58 -5.23 21.71
C GLY A 69 6.99 -5.83 21.61
N PHE A 70 7.51 -6.26 22.76
CA PHE A 70 8.89 -6.75 22.88
C PHE A 70 9.14 -8.01 22.04
N ALA A 71 8.23 -8.98 22.09
CA ALA A 71 8.34 -10.21 21.31
C ALA A 71 8.35 -9.93 19.79
N SER A 72 7.48 -9.04 19.32
CA SER A 72 7.46 -8.62 17.92
C SER A 72 8.73 -7.88 17.51
N MET A 73 9.33 -7.12 18.40
CA MET A 73 10.59 -6.43 18.17
C MET A 73 11.77 -7.42 18.01
N LEU A 74 11.83 -8.46 18.85
CA LEU A 74 12.85 -9.51 18.74
C LEU A 74 12.69 -10.31 17.45
N GLU A 75 11.45 -10.68 17.12
CA GLU A 75 11.14 -11.37 15.86
C GLU A 75 11.53 -10.50 14.65
N TYR A 76 11.22 -9.20 14.69
CA TYR A 76 11.60 -8.27 13.63
C TYR A 76 13.12 -8.13 13.49
N ALA A 77 13.87 -8.14 14.60
CA ALA A 77 15.33 -8.13 14.59
C ALA A 77 15.89 -9.40 13.92
N PHE A 78 15.35 -10.58 14.25
CA PHE A 78 15.72 -11.84 13.61
C PHE A 78 15.42 -11.85 12.11
N VAL A 79 14.23 -11.41 11.72
CA VAL A 79 13.82 -11.27 10.31
C VAL A 79 14.72 -10.28 9.57
N THR A 80 15.16 -9.20 10.25
CA THR A 80 16.10 -8.23 9.68
C THR A 80 17.47 -8.91 9.41
N LEU A 81 18.02 -9.65 10.37
CA LEU A 81 19.28 -10.40 10.19
C LEU A 81 19.16 -11.43 9.04
N ARG A 82 18.06 -12.18 9.00
CA ARG A 82 17.79 -13.11 7.89
C ARG A 82 17.75 -12.36 6.55
N SER A 83 17.10 -11.20 6.48
CA SER A 83 17.05 -10.40 5.26
C SER A 83 18.43 -9.90 4.83
N MET A 84 19.32 -9.56 5.78
CA MET A 84 20.71 -9.17 5.50
C MET A 84 21.49 -10.29 4.81
N TYR A 85 21.36 -11.55 5.27
CA TYR A 85 21.98 -12.70 4.60
C TYR A 85 21.49 -12.84 3.15
N HIS A 86 20.15 -12.74 2.95
CA HIS A 86 19.61 -12.85 1.60
C HIS A 86 19.98 -11.67 0.71
N LEU A 87 20.05 -10.44 1.23
CA LEU A 87 20.56 -9.26 0.50
C LEU A 87 22.04 -9.42 0.09
N ALA A 88 22.86 -10.09 0.93
CA ALA A 88 24.26 -10.34 0.61
C ALA A 88 24.46 -11.41 -0.48
N THR A 89 23.47 -12.27 -0.70
CA THR A 89 23.59 -13.45 -1.56
C THR A 89 22.62 -13.45 -2.75
N ALA A 90 21.72 -12.47 -2.88
CA ALA A 90 20.82 -12.32 -4.02
C ALA A 90 21.44 -11.47 -5.14
N SER A 91 20.94 -11.64 -6.36
CA SER A 91 21.22 -10.78 -7.51
C SER A 91 20.19 -9.67 -7.68
N VAL A 92 18.94 -9.92 -7.25
CA VAL A 92 17.83 -8.95 -7.31
C VAL A 92 17.09 -8.93 -5.97
N CYS A 93 16.75 -7.73 -5.52
CA CYS A 93 15.84 -7.51 -4.39
C CYS A 93 14.66 -6.67 -4.86
N VAL A 94 13.45 -7.19 -4.71
CA VAL A 94 12.19 -6.47 -4.99
C VAL A 94 11.50 -6.20 -3.66
N LEU A 95 11.06 -4.96 -3.44
CA LEU A 95 10.35 -4.59 -2.21
C LEU A 95 9.14 -3.70 -2.51
N ASP A 96 8.08 -3.86 -1.72
CA ASP A 96 6.84 -3.09 -1.82
C ASP A 96 6.70 -1.98 -0.76
N SER A 97 7.68 -1.87 0.12
CA SER A 97 7.67 -0.94 1.25
C SER A 97 9.08 -0.61 1.69
N TYR A 98 9.24 0.45 2.52
CA TYR A 98 10.53 0.77 3.11
C TYR A 98 11.06 -0.38 3.96
N TRP A 99 12.25 -0.90 3.64
CA TRP A 99 12.94 -1.94 4.41
C TRP A 99 14.27 -1.40 4.94
N PRO A 100 14.45 -1.27 6.28
CA PRO A 100 15.62 -0.61 6.85
C PRO A 100 16.97 -1.20 6.39
N ALA A 101 17.11 -2.53 6.35
CA ALA A 101 18.35 -3.17 5.93
C ALA A 101 18.72 -2.83 4.48
N VAL A 102 17.75 -2.69 3.56
CA VAL A 102 18.03 -2.24 2.20
C VAL A 102 18.65 -0.84 2.20
N SER A 103 18.10 0.08 2.99
CA SER A 103 18.51 1.49 2.95
C SER A 103 19.82 1.79 3.68
N VAL A 104 20.16 1.04 4.75
CA VAL A 104 21.32 1.37 5.59
C VAL A 104 22.59 0.61 5.23
N LEU A 105 22.45 -0.53 4.52
CA LEU A 105 23.59 -1.41 4.23
C LEU A 105 24.36 -0.96 2.98
N HIS A 106 25.64 -1.26 2.95
CA HIS A 106 26.50 -1.07 1.78
C HIS A 106 26.53 -2.35 0.95
N HIS A 107 25.58 -2.44 0.00
CA HIS A 107 25.38 -3.63 -0.82
C HIS A 107 26.55 -3.96 -1.76
N LYS A 108 26.54 -5.19 -2.27
CA LYS A 108 27.39 -5.59 -3.39
C LYS A 108 26.94 -4.86 -4.65
N LYS A 109 27.86 -4.47 -5.53
CA LYS A 109 27.57 -3.68 -6.74
C LYS A 109 26.61 -4.36 -7.75
N HIS A 110 26.53 -5.68 -7.69
CA HIS A 110 25.68 -6.46 -8.60
C HIS A 110 24.29 -6.80 -8.03
N LEU A 111 23.96 -6.36 -6.82
CA LEU A 111 22.60 -6.47 -6.32
C LEU A 111 21.77 -5.33 -6.92
N ALA A 112 20.79 -5.68 -7.75
CA ALA A 112 19.79 -4.74 -8.24
C ALA A 112 18.63 -4.63 -7.23
N VAL A 113 18.26 -3.41 -6.84
CA VAL A 113 17.19 -3.14 -5.86
C VAL A 113 16.02 -2.43 -6.52
N ILE A 114 14.87 -3.07 -6.59
CA ILE A 114 13.64 -2.60 -7.21
C ILE A 114 12.61 -2.27 -6.15
N GLN A 115 12.26 -1.01 -6.00
CA GLN A 115 11.13 -0.57 -5.18
C GLN A 115 9.86 -0.59 -6.02
N MET A 116 9.01 -1.59 -5.80
CA MET A 116 7.73 -1.72 -6.50
C MET A 116 6.63 -0.83 -5.90
N TRP A 117 6.76 -0.51 -4.60
CA TRP A 117 5.73 0.14 -3.81
C TRP A 117 4.45 -0.71 -3.71
N HIS A 118 3.36 -0.14 -3.20
CA HIS A 118 2.10 -0.85 -2.97
C HIS A 118 0.86 -0.01 -3.34
N ALA A 119 1.06 1.07 -4.07
CA ALA A 119 -0.03 1.93 -4.56
C ALA A 119 0.33 2.48 -5.95
N MET A 120 -0.64 2.54 -6.82
CA MET A 120 -0.47 3.06 -8.19
C MET A 120 -0.13 4.54 -8.23
N GLY A 121 -0.54 5.29 -7.23
CA GLY A 121 -0.29 6.73 -7.15
C GLY A 121 0.12 7.20 -5.77
N LYS A 122 0.38 8.48 -5.68
CA LYS A 122 0.85 9.19 -4.50
C LYS A 122 -0.13 10.31 -4.11
N ILE A 123 -1.40 9.98 -3.87
CA ILE A 123 -2.41 10.96 -3.43
C ILE A 123 -2.01 11.56 -2.09
N LYS A 124 -1.64 10.71 -1.15
CA LYS A 124 -1.15 11.10 0.19
C LYS A 124 0.35 11.36 0.19
N LYS A 125 0.79 12.36 0.95
CA LYS A 125 2.21 12.53 1.26
C LYS A 125 2.74 11.33 2.04
N SER A 126 3.96 10.94 1.78
CA SER A 126 4.63 9.82 2.44
C SER A 126 6.15 9.99 2.40
N GLY A 127 6.89 9.11 3.09
CA GLY A 127 8.34 9.18 3.11
C GLY A 127 8.86 10.54 3.60
N TYR A 128 9.77 11.14 2.86
CA TYR A 128 10.37 12.45 3.21
C TYR A 128 9.36 13.61 3.20
N GLN A 129 8.29 13.54 2.42
CA GLN A 129 7.25 14.56 2.38
C GLN A 129 6.42 14.67 3.68
N SER A 130 6.41 13.63 4.51
CA SER A 130 5.62 13.56 5.74
C SER A 130 6.46 13.62 7.02
N LEU A 131 7.74 13.96 6.93
CA LEU A 131 8.60 14.08 8.10
C LEU A 131 8.11 15.18 9.04
N GLY A 132 8.13 14.89 10.34
CA GLY A 132 7.67 15.81 11.38
C GLY A 132 6.16 15.97 11.51
N LYS A 133 5.36 15.44 10.58
CA LYS A 133 3.91 15.39 10.71
C LYS A 133 3.47 14.31 11.70
N LYS A 134 2.26 14.44 12.28
CA LYS A 134 1.72 13.53 13.31
C LYS A 134 1.72 12.06 12.89
N PHE A 135 1.41 11.78 11.63
CA PHE A 135 1.43 10.43 11.08
C PHE A 135 2.74 10.08 10.35
N GLY A 136 3.66 11.04 10.26
CA GLY A 136 4.97 10.88 9.65
C GLY A 136 6.00 10.23 10.58
N ARG A 137 7.23 10.14 10.08
CA ARG A 137 8.38 9.67 10.85
C ARG A 137 9.15 10.83 11.47
N SER A 138 9.92 10.54 12.52
CA SER A 138 10.92 11.47 13.03
C SER A 138 11.95 11.76 11.93
N ASP A 139 12.20 13.05 11.66
CA ASP A 139 13.20 13.53 10.69
C ASP A 139 14.59 12.94 11.01
N MET A 140 15.00 12.98 12.26
CA MET A 140 16.28 12.43 12.71
C MET A 140 16.40 10.94 12.39
N ILE A 141 15.36 10.14 12.71
CA ILE A 141 15.40 8.69 12.44
C ILE A 141 15.41 8.42 10.93
N ALA A 142 14.61 9.14 10.15
CA ALA A 142 14.56 8.95 8.69
C ALA A 142 15.92 9.21 8.04
N ARG A 143 16.59 10.31 8.43
CA ARG A 143 17.91 10.67 7.90
C ARG A 143 19.00 9.71 8.35
N GLU A 144 19.09 9.41 9.65
CA GLU A 144 20.11 8.50 10.17
C GLU A 144 19.92 7.07 9.65
N MET A 145 18.69 6.62 9.41
CA MET A 145 18.41 5.32 8.80
C MET A 145 18.42 5.37 7.26
N ARG A 146 18.85 6.49 6.66
CA ARG A 146 18.95 6.68 5.19
C ARG A 146 17.68 6.20 4.46
N MET A 147 16.52 6.62 4.95
CA MET A 147 15.24 6.15 4.44
C MET A 147 15.17 6.27 2.91
N HIS A 148 14.72 5.21 2.25
CA HIS A 148 14.57 5.11 0.79
C HIS A 148 15.87 5.19 -0.05
N ARG A 149 17.04 5.01 0.55
CA ARG A 149 18.30 4.88 -0.19
C ARG A 149 18.45 3.51 -0.84
N ASN A 150 19.38 3.43 -1.80
CA ASN A 150 19.83 2.21 -2.48
C ASN A 150 18.77 1.58 -3.39
N TYR A 151 17.87 2.36 -3.98
CA TYR A 151 17.00 1.89 -5.05
C TYR A 151 17.66 2.14 -6.40
N ASP A 152 17.74 1.11 -7.25
CA ASP A 152 18.19 1.21 -8.63
C ASP A 152 17.02 1.47 -9.58
N VAL A 153 15.84 0.96 -9.22
CA VAL A 153 14.59 1.11 -9.96
C VAL A 153 13.45 1.38 -9.00
N VAL A 154 12.57 2.31 -9.36
CA VAL A 154 11.31 2.56 -8.66
C VAL A 154 10.13 2.43 -9.64
N ILE A 155 9.17 1.58 -9.31
CA ILE A 155 7.96 1.41 -10.10
C ILE A 155 6.93 2.48 -9.69
N ALA A 156 6.41 3.18 -10.67
CA ALA A 156 5.34 4.16 -10.52
C ALA A 156 4.17 3.84 -11.46
N GLY A 157 2.95 4.19 -11.04
CA GLY A 157 1.74 3.88 -11.81
C GLY A 157 1.51 4.79 -13.01
N GLY A 158 2.01 6.03 -12.97
CA GLY A 158 1.83 6.98 -14.06
C GLY A 158 2.67 8.24 -13.90
N ARG A 159 2.98 8.88 -15.02
CA ARG A 159 3.90 10.04 -15.09
C ARG A 159 3.43 11.23 -14.23
N ALA A 160 2.14 11.44 -14.08
CA ALA A 160 1.58 12.51 -13.25
C ALA A 160 2.02 12.41 -11.78
N PHE A 161 2.33 11.20 -11.29
CA PHE A 161 2.79 10.98 -9.92
C PHE A 161 4.31 10.99 -9.75
N ASN A 162 5.11 11.07 -10.83
CA ASN A 162 6.57 11.03 -10.76
C ASN A 162 7.17 12.07 -9.82
N PRO A 163 6.76 13.35 -9.84
CA PRO A 163 7.30 14.36 -8.90
C PRO A 163 7.06 13.99 -7.44
N PHE A 164 5.93 13.34 -7.15
CA PHE A 164 5.58 12.92 -5.80
C PHE A 164 6.36 11.68 -5.35
N TYR A 165 6.69 10.76 -6.27
CA TYR A 165 7.62 9.66 -5.98
C TYR A 165 9.02 10.19 -5.69
N CYS A 166 9.54 11.11 -6.52
CA CYS A 166 10.83 11.75 -6.30
C CYS A 166 10.91 12.43 -4.93
N ALA A 167 9.94 13.28 -4.62
CA ALA A 167 9.89 13.99 -3.34
C ALA A 167 9.66 13.06 -2.13
N SER A 168 8.91 11.96 -2.32
CA SER A 168 8.63 11.00 -1.25
C SER A 168 9.84 10.15 -0.89
N PHE A 169 10.65 9.77 -1.88
CA PHE A 169 11.77 8.85 -1.71
C PHE A 169 13.14 9.53 -1.76
N ASP A 170 13.19 10.83 -2.03
CA ASP A 170 14.43 11.60 -2.23
C ASP A 170 15.31 10.95 -3.32
N ILE A 171 14.73 10.80 -4.52
CA ILE A 171 15.32 10.18 -5.70
C ILE A 171 15.15 11.05 -6.93
N GLU A 172 16.01 10.84 -7.93
CA GLU A 172 15.87 11.44 -9.25
C GLU A 172 14.86 10.65 -10.12
N SER A 173 14.37 11.29 -11.18
CA SER A 173 13.34 10.70 -12.03
C SER A 173 13.86 9.64 -13.03
N ASP A 174 15.14 9.53 -13.21
CA ASP A 174 15.84 8.61 -14.14
C ASP A 174 15.67 7.14 -13.76
N ILE A 175 15.45 6.85 -12.46
CA ILE A 175 15.18 5.50 -11.95
C ILE A 175 13.69 5.14 -11.88
N LEU A 176 12.79 6.04 -12.31
CA LEU A 176 11.34 5.81 -12.31
C LEU A 176 10.87 5.11 -13.59
N TYR A 177 10.14 4.01 -13.40
CA TYR A 177 9.51 3.25 -14.48
C TYR A 177 8.00 3.21 -14.31
N ASN A 178 7.26 3.76 -15.28
CA ASN A 178 5.80 3.84 -15.23
C ASN A 178 5.15 2.60 -15.87
N VAL A 179 5.29 1.46 -15.22
CA VAL A 179 4.78 0.16 -15.72
C VAL A 179 3.63 -0.40 -14.86
N GLY A 180 3.28 0.25 -13.75
CA GLY A 180 2.20 -0.17 -12.88
C GLY A 180 2.54 -1.37 -12.00
N LEU A 181 1.51 -1.96 -11.39
CA LEU A 181 1.61 -3.07 -10.44
C LEU A 181 0.94 -4.33 -11.01
N PRO A 182 1.47 -5.54 -10.75
CA PRO A 182 0.94 -6.79 -11.30
C PRO A 182 -0.56 -7.02 -11.02
N ARG A 183 -1.04 -6.66 -9.83
CA ARG A 183 -2.46 -6.83 -9.49
C ARG A 183 -3.41 -6.00 -10.35
N MET A 184 -2.93 -4.95 -11.04
CA MET A 184 -3.76 -4.14 -11.94
C MET A 184 -4.18 -4.90 -13.18
N ASP A 185 -3.31 -5.74 -13.72
CA ASP A 185 -3.64 -6.60 -14.85
C ASP A 185 -4.75 -7.58 -14.46
N LYS A 186 -4.61 -8.24 -13.30
CA LYS A 186 -5.66 -9.12 -12.77
C LYS A 186 -6.97 -8.38 -12.50
N LEU A 187 -6.90 -7.16 -11.95
CA LEU A 187 -8.09 -6.34 -11.69
C LEU A 187 -8.83 -6.06 -13.00
N ARG A 188 -8.12 -5.77 -14.09
CA ARG A 188 -8.69 -5.47 -15.39
C ARG A 188 -9.23 -6.72 -16.10
N GLU A 189 -8.49 -7.82 -16.07
CA GLU A 189 -8.79 -9.05 -16.82
C GLU A 189 -9.71 -9.99 -16.04
N GLY A 190 -9.67 -9.99 -14.71
CA GLY A 190 -10.38 -10.89 -13.83
C GLY A 190 -11.78 -10.46 -13.41
N GLN A 191 -12.42 -9.50 -14.09
CA GLN A 191 -13.69 -8.92 -13.63
C GLN A 191 -14.85 -9.94 -13.59
N ASP A 192 -14.96 -10.84 -14.56
CA ASP A 192 -16.04 -11.83 -14.61
C ASP A 192 -15.93 -12.86 -13.46
N GLU A 193 -14.71 -13.32 -13.17
CA GLU A 193 -14.45 -14.19 -12.04
C GLU A 193 -14.74 -13.50 -10.71
N ALA A 194 -14.29 -12.26 -10.57
CA ALA A 194 -14.56 -11.45 -9.38
C ALA A 194 -16.06 -11.23 -9.17
N ARG A 195 -16.81 -10.97 -10.26
CA ARG A 195 -18.28 -10.83 -10.22
C ARG A 195 -18.96 -12.11 -9.78
N ARG A 196 -18.53 -13.25 -10.29
CA ARG A 196 -19.05 -14.57 -9.90
C ARG A 196 -18.81 -14.79 -8.41
N GLN A 197 -17.56 -14.67 -7.94
CA GLN A 197 -17.17 -14.82 -6.55
C GLN A 197 -17.96 -13.91 -5.60
N PHE A 198 -18.17 -12.65 -5.99
CA PHE A 198 -18.94 -11.69 -5.18
C PHE A 198 -20.36 -12.16 -4.96
N TYR A 199 -21.08 -12.51 -6.05
CA TYR A 199 -22.48 -12.90 -5.97
C TYR A 199 -22.72 -14.33 -5.47
N GLU A 200 -21.73 -15.18 -5.46
CA GLU A 200 -21.74 -16.44 -4.71
C GLU A 200 -21.65 -16.19 -3.20
N THR A 201 -20.81 -15.22 -2.80
CA THR A 201 -20.63 -14.87 -1.39
C THR A 201 -21.78 -14.03 -0.84
N TYR A 202 -22.36 -13.18 -1.67
CA TYR A 202 -23.46 -12.24 -1.30
C TYR A 202 -24.63 -12.33 -2.28
N PRO A 203 -25.35 -13.47 -2.32
CA PRO A 203 -26.42 -13.72 -3.32
C PRO A 203 -27.58 -12.72 -3.23
N GLY A 204 -27.89 -12.22 -2.04
CA GLY A 204 -28.93 -11.19 -1.82
C GLY A 204 -28.67 -9.82 -2.43
N LEU A 205 -27.48 -9.60 -3.01
CA LEU A 205 -27.12 -8.36 -3.68
C LEU A 205 -27.26 -8.42 -5.21
N ARG A 206 -27.68 -9.58 -5.77
CA ARG A 206 -27.95 -9.68 -7.21
C ARG A 206 -29.06 -8.72 -7.63
N GLY A 207 -28.83 -7.99 -8.72
CA GLY A 207 -29.76 -7.03 -9.29
C GLY A 207 -29.85 -5.70 -8.58
N LYS A 208 -29.08 -5.48 -7.50
CA LYS A 208 -28.99 -4.18 -6.83
C LYS A 208 -27.79 -3.39 -7.37
N LYS A 209 -27.92 -2.06 -7.41
CA LYS A 209 -26.79 -1.16 -7.56
C LYS A 209 -25.91 -1.22 -6.31
N ILE A 210 -24.61 -1.39 -6.51
CA ILE A 210 -23.64 -1.51 -5.43
C ILE A 210 -22.85 -0.21 -5.32
N VAL A 211 -23.04 0.52 -4.23
CA VAL A 211 -22.24 1.71 -3.88
C VAL A 211 -21.18 1.28 -2.88
N LEU A 212 -19.92 1.37 -3.28
CA LEU A 212 -18.80 1.01 -2.41
C LEU A 212 -18.33 2.20 -1.60
N TYR A 213 -18.39 2.13 -0.27
CA TYR A 213 -17.71 3.07 0.62
C TYR A 213 -16.40 2.47 1.13
N ALA A 214 -15.27 3.05 0.73
CA ALA A 214 -13.93 2.56 1.05
C ALA A 214 -13.03 3.66 1.62
N PRO A 215 -13.23 4.05 2.90
CA PRO A 215 -12.48 5.15 3.53
C PRO A 215 -11.03 4.77 3.83
N THR A 216 -10.15 5.78 3.87
CA THR A 216 -8.77 5.68 4.33
C THR A 216 -8.72 5.31 5.83
N PHE A 217 -7.71 4.54 6.21
CA PHE A 217 -7.41 4.23 7.60
C PHE A 217 -7.08 5.49 8.43
N ARG A 218 -7.73 5.64 9.58
CA ARG A 218 -7.45 6.67 10.58
C ARG A 218 -6.89 6.02 11.84
N LYS A 219 -5.61 6.26 12.08
CA LYS A 219 -4.92 5.67 13.23
C LYS A 219 -5.48 6.17 14.55
N GLY A 220 -5.93 5.23 15.39
CA GLY A 220 -6.44 5.54 16.73
C GLY A 220 -7.87 6.08 16.78
N GLN A 221 -8.57 6.07 15.63
CA GLN A 221 -9.98 6.46 15.55
C GLN A 221 -10.85 5.25 15.18
N THR A 222 -12.09 5.23 15.65
CA THR A 222 -13.13 4.29 15.19
C THR A 222 -13.86 4.92 14.01
N LEU A 223 -14.01 4.18 12.93
CA LEU A 223 -14.85 4.63 11.81
C LEU A 223 -16.31 4.53 12.22
N ASP A 224 -17.01 5.65 12.15
CA ASP A 224 -18.46 5.70 12.29
C ASP A 224 -19.10 6.13 10.97
N PRO A 225 -19.70 5.20 10.22
CA PRO A 225 -20.35 5.50 8.94
C PRO A 225 -21.76 6.07 9.08
N LYS A 226 -22.25 6.32 10.32
CA LYS A 226 -23.63 6.65 10.61
C LYS A 226 -24.19 7.77 9.71
N ALA A 227 -23.48 8.88 9.59
CA ALA A 227 -23.95 10.01 8.80
C ALA A 227 -24.20 9.63 7.33
N LEU A 228 -23.31 8.81 6.75
CA LEU A 228 -23.47 8.33 5.38
C LEU A 228 -24.59 7.29 5.26
N VAL A 229 -24.73 6.40 6.26
CA VAL A 229 -25.80 5.39 6.28
C VAL A 229 -27.16 6.05 6.44
N ASP A 230 -27.29 7.05 7.31
CA ASP A 230 -28.55 7.78 7.54
C ASP A 230 -28.98 8.60 6.30
N ALA A 231 -28.01 9.14 5.54
CA ALA A 231 -28.30 9.88 4.31
C ALA A 231 -28.63 8.96 3.12
N PHE A 232 -28.15 7.71 3.13
CA PHE A 232 -28.28 6.81 1.99
C PHE A 232 -29.72 6.30 1.80
N ASN A 233 -30.24 6.38 0.57
CA ASN A 233 -31.57 5.89 0.25
C ASN A 233 -31.58 4.35 0.05
N PHE A 234 -32.11 3.62 1.02
CA PHE A 234 -32.27 2.15 0.98
C PHE A 234 -33.66 1.76 0.46
N ASP A 235 -33.98 2.11 -0.77
CA ASP A 235 -35.27 1.77 -1.42
C ASP A 235 -35.38 0.33 -1.93
N GLY A 236 -34.33 -0.47 -1.68
CA GLY A 236 -34.24 -1.86 -2.12
C GLY A 236 -33.56 -2.05 -3.49
N SER A 237 -33.45 -0.99 -4.32
CA SER A 237 -32.81 -1.04 -5.64
C SER A 237 -31.29 -0.94 -5.55
N GLN A 238 -30.76 -0.42 -4.46
CA GLN A 238 -29.34 -0.18 -4.24
C GLN A 238 -28.88 -0.63 -2.84
N MET A 239 -27.57 -0.80 -2.68
CA MET A 239 -26.94 -1.22 -1.43
C MET A 239 -25.63 -0.49 -1.20
N LEU A 240 -25.48 0.09 -0.01
CA LEU A 240 -24.21 0.63 0.48
C LEU A 240 -23.35 -0.50 1.04
N VAL A 241 -22.21 -0.74 0.42
CA VAL A 241 -21.24 -1.77 0.82
C VAL A 241 -20.02 -1.09 1.41
N ILE A 242 -19.75 -1.32 2.69
CA ILE A 242 -18.64 -0.70 3.41
C ILE A 242 -17.44 -1.64 3.42
N LYS A 243 -16.32 -1.17 2.86
CA LYS A 243 -15.04 -1.89 2.83
C LYS A 243 -14.01 -1.14 3.68
N ARG A 244 -13.96 -1.48 4.97
CA ARG A 244 -12.99 -0.88 5.88
C ARG A 244 -11.57 -1.39 5.62
N HIS A 245 -10.59 -0.55 5.92
CA HIS A 245 -9.20 -1.01 6.01
C HIS A 245 -9.05 -2.09 7.11
N PRO A 246 -8.24 -3.15 6.94
CA PRO A 246 -8.12 -4.25 7.91
C PRO A 246 -7.80 -3.81 9.35
N ASN A 247 -7.04 -2.73 9.50
CA ASN A 247 -6.64 -2.18 10.80
C ASN A 247 -7.62 -1.13 11.36
N GLN A 248 -8.70 -0.78 10.62
CA GLN A 248 -9.67 0.22 11.05
C GLN A 248 -10.69 -0.42 12.00
N LEU A 249 -10.87 0.16 13.17
CA LEU A 249 -12.01 -0.13 14.04
C LEU A 249 -13.28 0.44 13.38
N LEU A 250 -14.37 -0.30 13.45
CA LEU A 250 -15.65 0.06 12.87
C LEU A 250 -16.73 0.04 13.95
N ASN A 251 -17.56 1.07 13.98
CA ASN A 251 -18.77 1.08 14.79
C ASN A 251 -19.86 0.25 14.06
N TYR A 252 -20.10 -0.96 14.57
CA TYR A 252 -21.07 -1.90 13.98
C TYR A 252 -22.51 -1.52 14.24
N ASP A 253 -22.80 -0.77 15.30
CA ASP A 253 -24.16 -0.33 15.66
C ASP A 253 -24.70 0.70 14.65
N SER A 254 -23.81 1.37 13.94
CA SER A 254 -24.13 2.39 12.92
C SER A 254 -24.23 1.85 11.48
N LEU A 255 -24.25 0.53 11.28
CA LEU A 255 -24.14 -0.05 9.93
C LEU A 255 -25.49 -0.31 9.26
N SER A 256 -26.50 -0.74 10.02
CA SER A 256 -27.79 -1.14 9.41
C SER A 256 -28.47 0.04 8.74
N PRO A 257 -28.99 -0.13 7.49
CA PRO A 257 -29.07 -1.35 6.70
C PRO A 257 -27.90 -1.60 5.72
N ALA A 258 -26.81 -0.80 5.76
CA ALA A 258 -25.61 -1.06 4.96
C ALA A 258 -24.92 -2.39 5.39
N ILE A 259 -24.07 -2.91 4.53
CA ILE A 259 -23.35 -4.16 4.82
C ILE A 259 -21.83 -3.96 4.82
N THR A 260 -21.13 -4.75 5.63
CA THR A 260 -19.66 -4.88 5.54
C THR A 260 -19.27 -6.06 4.65
N CYS A 261 -18.34 -5.81 3.74
CA CYS A 261 -17.85 -6.80 2.80
C CYS A 261 -16.43 -7.23 3.17
N HIS A 262 -16.29 -8.18 4.12
CA HIS A 262 -15.00 -8.65 4.62
C HIS A 262 -14.58 -10.02 4.07
N LYS A 263 -15.51 -10.79 3.47
CA LYS A 263 -15.26 -12.14 2.96
C LYS A 263 -14.57 -12.18 1.59
N VAL A 264 -14.55 -11.08 0.86
CA VAL A 264 -13.91 -10.97 -0.46
C VAL A 264 -12.91 -9.81 -0.48
N PRO A 265 -11.88 -9.83 -1.35
CA PRO A 265 -10.94 -8.73 -1.54
C PRO A 265 -11.61 -7.43 -1.99
N THR A 266 -10.94 -6.30 -1.80
CA THR A 266 -11.43 -4.99 -2.28
C THR A 266 -11.54 -4.95 -3.82
N SER A 267 -10.58 -5.57 -4.51
CA SER A 267 -10.59 -5.75 -5.97
C SER A 267 -11.86 -6.44 -6.47
N THR A 268 -12.34 -7.46 -5.76
CA THR A 268 -13.60 -8.16 -6.07
C THR A 268 -14.81 -7.24 -5.93
N VAL A 269 -14.86 -6.40 -4.89
CA VAL A 269 -15.96 -5.43 -4.72
C VAL A 269 -15.89 -4.34 -5.79
N LEU A 270 -14.70 -3.84 -6.13
CA LEU A 270 -14.48 -2.87 -7.21
C LEU A 270 -14.98 -3.38 -8.57
N SER A 271 -14.83 -4.66 -8.85
CA SER A 271 -15.29 -5.26 -10.12
C SER A 271 -16.80 -5.26 -10.27
N VAL A 272 -17.56 -5.21 -9.17
CA VAL A 272 -19.03 -5.27 -9.17
C VAL A 272 -19.71 -3.95 -8.84
N CYS A 273 -19.05 -3.02 -8.14
CA CYS A 273 -19.69 -1.77 -7.73
C CYS A 273 -20.00 -0.88 -8.94
N ASP A 274 -21.06 -0.10 -8.81
CA ASP A 274 -21.49 0.89 -9.80
C ASP A 274 -20.76 2.22 -9.61
N CYS A 275 -20.44 2.57 -8.36
CA CYS A 275 -19.61 3.74 -8.02
C CYS A 275 -18.85 3.52 -6.70
N VAL A 276 -17.89 4.39 -6.46
CA VAL A 276 -17.03 4.36 -5.26
C VAL A 276 -17.12 5.68 -4.52
N ILE A 277 -17.48 5.62 -3.26
CA ILE A 277 -17.32 6.72 -2.29
C ILE A 277 -16.04 6.45 -1.51
N THR A 278 -15.13 7.40 -1.51
CA THR A 278 -13.85 7.29 -0.78
C THR A 278 -13.38 8.67 -0.34
N ASP A 279 -12.13 8.77 0.08
CA ASP A 279 -11.54 10.01 0.54
C ASP A 279 -10.12 10.20 -0.06
N TYR A 280 -9.07 9.97 0.70
CA TYR A 280 -7.66 10.14 0.29
C TYR A 280 -7.03 8.82 -0.20
N SER A 281 -7.82 7.81 -0.50
CA SER A 281 -7.35 6.46 -0.81
C SER A 281 -6.88 6.32 -2.25
N ALA A 282 -5.80 5.53 -2.45
CA ALA A 282 -5.33 5.16 -3.79
C ALA A 282 -6.32 4.26 -4.56
N ILE A 283 -7.37 3.76 -3.91
CA ILE A 283 -8.47 3.01 -4.56
C ILE A 283 -9.14 3.79 -5.70
N THR A 284 -9.07 5.14 -5.64
CA THR A 284 -9.56 6.02 -6.72
C THR A 284 -8.94 5.69 -8.06
N ILE A 285 -7.64 5.34 -8.08
CA ILE A 285 -6.91 5.00 -9.31
C ILE A 285 -7.34 3.62 -9.81
N GLU A 286 -7.54 2.67 -8.89
CA GLU A 286 -8.05 1.34 -9.22
C GLU A 286 -9.50 1.40 -9.74
N ALA A 287 -10.33 2.24 -9.14
CA ALA A 287 -11.70 2.50 -9.61
C ALA A 287 -11.70 3.14 -11.01
N ALA A 288 -10.86 4.16 -11.24
CA ALA A 288 -10.72 4.83 -12.53
C ALA A 288 -10.25 3.87 -13.63
N LEU A 289 -9.34 2.94 -13.31
CA LEU A 289 -8.88 1.89 -14.23
C LEU A 289 -10.05 1.01 -14.73
N LEU A 290 -11.04 0.78 -13.87
CA LEU A 290 -12.27 0.03 -14.19
C LEU A 290 -13.41 0.91 -14.75
N GLY A 291 -13.16 2.19 -14.98
CA GLY A 291 -14.17 3.15 -15.43
C GLY A 291 -15.30 3.40 -14.42
N LYS A 292 -15.03 3.20 -13.12
CA LYS A 292 -16.03 3.42 -12.07
C LYS A 292 -16.07 4.89 -11.65
N PRO A 293 -17.24 5.54 -11.58
CA PRO A 293 -17.37 6.85 -10.97
C PRO A 293 -16.85 6.87 -9.53
N VAL A 294 -16.12 7.94 -9.17
CA VAL A 294 -15.56 8.14 -7.83
C VAL A 294 -16.07 9.44 -7.25
N TYR A 295 -16.56 9.36 -6.01
CA TYR A 295 -17.01 10.50 -5.22
C TYR A 295 -16.15 10.60 -3.96
N PHE A 296 -15.64 11.81 -3.68
CA PHE A 296 -14.77 12.06 -2.53
C PHE A 296 -15.61 12.60 -1.36
N TYR A 297 -15.73 11.82 -0.30
CA TYR A 297 -16.36 12.23 0.95
C TYR A 297 -15.31 12.71 1.94
N LEU A 298 -15.12 14.04 2.02
CA LEU A 298 -14.02 14.69 2.73
C LEU A 298 -14.47 15.39 4.01
N PHE A 299 -15.12 14.66 4.92
CA PHE A 299 -15.66 15.19 6.17
C PHE A 299 -14.59 15.72 7.15
N ASP A 300 -13.34 15.25 7.04
CA ASP A 300 -12.23 15.59 7.93
C ASP A 300 -11.03 16.22 7.18
N TYR A 301 -11.29 16.94 6.07
CA TYR A 301 -10.25 17.39 5.14
C TYR A 301 -9.13 18.19 5.80
N GLU A 302 -9.47 19.21 6.60
CA GLU A 302 -8.50 20.10 7.25
C GLU A 302 -7.65 19.33 8.25
N ASP A 303 -8.26 18.49 9.08
CA ASP A 303 -7.57 17.63 10.05
C ASP A 303 -6.63 16.64 9.36
N TYR A 304 -7.08 16.01 8.28
CA TYR A 304 -6.27 15.07 7.51
C TYR A 304 -5.09 15.76 6.83
N LEU A 305 -5.30 16.94 6.25
CA LEU A 305 -4.27 17.73 5.59
C LEU A 305 -3.16 18.16 6.57
N ASP A 306 -3.54 18.54 7.80
CA ASP A 306 -2.58 18.90 8.85
C ASP A 306 -1.77 17.68 9.32
N HIS A 307 -2.44 16.57 9.59
CA HIS A 307 -1.80 15.38 10.15
C HIS A 307 -0.95 14.58 9.15
N ASN A 308 -1.34 14.51 7.90
CA ASN A 308 -0.66 13.71 6.87
C ASN A 308 -0.17 14.55 5.68
N GLY A 309 -1.03 15.38 5.12
CA GLY A 309 -0.82 16.11 3.88
C GLY A 309 -1.15 15.30 2.62
N LEU A 310 -1.48 16.04 1.58
CA LEU A 310 -1.83 15.52 0.26
C LEU A 310 -0.87 16.03 -0.80
N ASN A 311 -0.66 15.24 -1.85
CA ASN A 311 0.07 15.61 -3.05
C ASN A 311 -0.87 16.15 -4.14
N VAL A 312 -2.09 15.62 -4.19
CA VAL A 312 -3.13 16.01 -5.14
C VAL A 312 -4.01 17.06 -4.50
N LYS A 313 -4.27 18.13 -5.21
CA LYS A 313 -5.19 19.19 -4.81
C LYS A 313 -6.60 18.78 -5.22
N LEU A 314 -7.25 17.96 -4.39
CA LEU A 314 -8.52 17.31 -4.75
C LEU A 314 -9.59 18.33 -5.20
N PHE A 315 -9.72 19.48 -4.53
CA PHE A 315 -10.71 20.52 -4.88
C PHE A 315 -10.44 21.20 -6.22
N ASP A 316 -9.17 21.29 -6.64
CA ASP A 316 -8.81 21.88 -7.92
C ASP A 316 -8.97 20.86 -9.07
N GLU A 317 -8.64 19.59 -8.79
CA GLU A 317 -8.61 18.53 -9.81
C GLU A 317 -9.97 17.86 -10.03
N PHE A 318 -10.84 17.81 -8.99
CA PHE A 318 -12.11 17.10 -9.01
C PHE A 318 -13.25 17.89 -8.36
N PRO A 319 -13.52 19.16 -8.74
CA PRO A 319 -14.44 20.05 -8.03
C PRO A 319 -15.88 19.49 -7.95
N ASP A 320 -16.33 18.79 -9.00
CA ASP A 320 -17.69 18.26 -9.11
C ASP A 320 -17.88 16.89 -8.42
N CYS A 321 -16.83 16.34 -7.85
CA CYS A 321 -16.84 15.00 -7.23
C CYS A 321 -16.58 15.03 -5.73
N ILE A 322 -16.51 16.24 -5.11
CA ILE A 322 -16.16 16.41 -3.69
C ILE A 322 -17.38 16.82 -2.90
N PHE A 323 -17.59 16.11 -1.79
CA PHE A 323 -18.68 16.31 -0.86
C PHE A 323 -18.15 16.32 0.58
N ARG A 324 -18.66 17.20 1.40
CA ARG A 324 -18.36 17.28 2.84
C ARG A 324 -19.56 16.84 3.67
N ASP A 325 -20.75 17.03 3.14
CA ASP A 325 -22.02 16.58 3.72
C ASP A 325 -22.49 15.31 2.98
N PRO A 326 -22.77 14.22 3.69
CA PRO A 326 -23.28 13.01 3.06
C PRO A 326 -24.68 13.22 2.42
N ALA A 327 -25.47 14.22 2.83
CA ALA A 327 -26.76 14.52 2.21
C ALA A 327 -26.64 15.05 0.78
N GLU A 328 -25.49 15.64 0.41
CA GLU A 328 -25.19 16.11 -0.95
C GLU A 328 -24.63 14.99 -1.84
N LEU A 329 -24.21 13.89 -1.24
CA LEU A 329 -23.52 12.80 -1.91
C LEU A 329 -24.47 11.70 -2.42
N VAL A 330 -25.72 11.59 -1.86
CA VAL A 330 -26.61 10.44 -2.05
C VAL A 330 -27.88 10.82 -2.78
#